data_9d1dd49d5ba8b1497864b98b34fea563
#
_entry.id   9d1dd49d5ba8b1497864b98b34fea563
#
_cell.length_a   1.000
_cell.length_b   1.000
_cell.length_c   1.000
_cell.angle_alpha   90.00
_cell.angle_beta   90.00
_cell.angle_gamma   90.00
#
_symmetry.space_group_name_H-M   'P 1'
#
loop_
_entity.id
_entity.type
_entity.pdbx_description
1 polymer ?
#
loop_
_entity_poly.entity_id
_entity_poly.type
_entity_poly.pdbx_seq_one_letter_code
_entity_poly.pdbx_strand_id
1 'polypeptide(L)' 'LPADLAAGDVLAVPGTGAYNHVMSSNYNYLTRPPVIATSGAKAPRAIVRRETEEDMLARDLGLI' A
#
# COMPACT_ATOMS: atom_id res chain seq x y z
N LEU A 1 12.76 4.18 17.97
CA LEU A 1 13.22 4.77 16.71
C LEU A 1 14.48 5.58 16.93
N PRO A 2 15.38 5.62 15.95
CA PRO A 2 16.57 6.49 16.06
C PRO A 2 16.20 7.96 16.22
N ALA A 3 17.00 8.69 17.01
CA ALA A 3 16.71 10.10 17.25
C ALA A 3 16.98 10.97 16.02
N ASP A 4 17.75 10.48 15.07
CA ASP A 4 18.11 11.18 13.83
C ASP A 4 17.20 10.80 12.65
N LEU A 5 16.05 10.19 12.91
CA LEU A 5 15.09 9.84 11.88
C LEU A 5 14.60 11.11 11.19
N ALA A 6 14.57 11.09 9.87
CA ALA A 6 14.20 12.24 9.06
C ALA A 6 13.25 11.83 7.94
N ALA A 7 12.62 12.84 7.33
CA ALA A 7 11.75 12.60 6.17
C ALA A 7 12.55 11.93 5.05
N GLY A 8 11.95 10.94 4.41
CA GLY A 8 12.60 10.14 3.38
C GLY A 8 13.22 8.84 3.89
N ASP A 9 13.34 8.71 5.21
CA ASP A 9 13.83 7.46 5.79
C ASP A 9 12.78 6.34 5.63
N VAL A 10 13.28 5.11 5.55
CA VAL A 10 12.43 3.93 5.41
C VAL A 10 12.34 3.21 6.75
N LEU A 11 11.12 2.88 7.15
CA LEU A 11 10.85 2.14 8.36
C LEU A 11 10.33 0.75 8.02
N ALA A 12 10.68 -0.22 8.85
CA ALA A 12 10.13 -1.57 8.72
C ALA A 12 9.43 -1.95 10.01
N VAL A 13 8.19 -2.42 9.90
CA VAL A 13 7.41 -2.90 11.04
C VAL A 13 7.11 -4.37 10.80
N PRO A 14 7.83 -5.28 11.47
CA PRO A 14 7.63 -6.71 11.26
C PRO A 14 6.32 -7.21 11.88
N GLY A 15 5.81 -8.32 11.36
CA GLY A 15 4.65 -9.01 11.93
C GLY A 15 3.31 -8.34 11.66
N THR A 16 3.23 -7.43 10.67
CA THR A 16 2.00 -6.68 10.39
C THR A 16 1.22 -7.19 9.19
N GLY A 17 1.77 -8.12 8.40
CA GLY A 17 1.19 -8.50 7.12
C GLY A 17 -0.21 -9.12 7.21
N ALA A 18 -0.50 -9.84 8.29
CA ALA A 18 -1.75 -10.58 8.41
C ALA A 18 -2.99 -9.67 8.46
N TYR A 19 -2.85 -8.48 9.02
CA TYR A 19 -4.00 -7.60 9.25
C TYR A 19 -3.94 -6.30 8.48
N ASN A 20 -2.74 -5.77 8.26
CA ASN A 20 -2.63 -4.41 7.72
C ASN A 20 -3.17 -4.28 6.30
N HIS A 21 -2.93 -5.28 5.45
CA HIS A 21 -3.48 -5.24 4.09
C HIS A 21 -5.00 -5.37 4.09
N VAL A 22 -5.56 -6.35 4.83
CA VAL A 22 -7.00 -6.56 4.83
C VAL A 22 -7.77 -5.44 5.52
N MET A 23 -7.11 -4.70 6.41
CA MET A 23 -7.70 -3.54 7.08
C MET A 23 -7.47 -2.24 6.33
N SER A 24 -6.71 -2.27 5.23
CA SER A 24 -6.49 -1.05 4.45
C SER A 24 -7.78 -0.55 3.84
N SER A 25 -7.91 0.75 3.70
CA SER A 25 -9.13 1.38 3.23
C SER A 25 -8.80 2.59 2.36
N ASN A 26 -9.84 3.15 1.77
CA ASN A 26 -9.73 4.37 0.99
C ASN A 26 -10.11 5.61 1.81
N TYR A 27 -9.85 5.59 3.11
CA TYR A 27 -10.13 6.74 3.98
C TYR A 27 -9.51 8.01 3.39
N ASN A 28 -10.29 9.05 3.32
CA ASN A 28 -9.92 10.32 2.67
C ASN A 28 -9.60 10.17 1.17
N TYR A 29 -10.17 9.16 0.51
CA TYR A 29 -9.95 8.89 -0.92
C TYR A 29 -8.49 8.61 -1.28
N LEU A 30 -7.72 8.12 -0.33
CA LEU A 30 -6.36 7.66 -0.63
C LEU A 30 -6.41 6.28 -1.29
N THR A 31 -5.57 6.09 -2.30
CA THR A 31 -5.44 4.78 -2.92
C THR A 31 -4.67 3.83 -2.01
N ARG A 32 -5.08 2.56 -2.01
CA ARG A 32 -4.38 1.54 -1.22
C ARG A 32 -3.04 1.21 -1.86
N PRO A 33 -1.97 1.03 -1.06
CA PRO A 33 -0.66 0.76 -1.60
C PRO A 33 -0.56 -0.65 -2.21
N PRO A 34 0.45 -0.89 -3.05
CA PRO A 34 0.69 -2.22 -3.58
C PRO A 34 1.29 -3.15 -2.51
N VAL A 35 1.23 -4.44 -2.77
CA VAL A 35 1.98 -5.44 -1.99
C VAL A 35 3.08 -5.97 -2.89
N ILE A 36 4.32 -5.82 -2.44
CA ILE A 36 5.51 -6.17 -3.21
C ILE A 36 6.19 -7.36 -2.55
N ALA A 37 6.44 -8.40 -3.35
CA ALA A 37 7.24 -9.52 -2.89
C ALA A 37 8.70 -9.24 -3.16
N THR A 38 9.53 -9.42 -2.13
CA THR A 38 10.98 -9.25 -2.25
C THR A 38 11.68 -10.50 -1.77
N SER A 39 12.81 -10.83 -2.41
CA SER A 39 13.73 -11.81 -1.89
C SER A 39 15.16 -11.35 -2.23
N GLY A 40 16.13 -11.69 -1.38
CA GLY A 40 17.45 -11.13 -1.49
C GLY A 40 18.14 -11.27 -2.84
N ALA A 41 17.81 -12.29 -3.62
CA ALA A 41 18.48 -12.58 -4.88
C ALA A 41 17.64 -12.23 -6.11
N LYS A 42 16.39 -11.82 -5.95
CA LYS A 42 15.49 -11.59 -7.07
C LYS A 42 14.96 -10.17 -7.05
N ALA A 43 14.63 -9.65 -8.24
CA ALA A 43 13.99 -8.35 -8.35
C ALA A 43 12.63 -8.35 -7.63
N PRO A 44 12.27 -7.24 -6.97
CA PRO A 44 10.95 -7.11 -6.38
C PRO A 44 9.86 -7.22 -7.45
N ARG A 45 8.72 -7.81 -7.07
CA ARG A 45 7.57 -7.90 -7.99
C ARG A 45 6.28 -7.60 -7.24
N ALA A 46 5.34 -6.96 -7.91
CA ALA A 46 4.04 -6.71 -7.33
C ALA A 46 3.21 -7.99 -7.35
N ILE A 47 2.67 -8.35 -6.19
CA ILE A 47 1.69 -9.44 -6.08
C ILE A 47 0.29 -8.89 -5.90
N VAL A 48 0.16 -7.65 -5.41
CA VAL A 48 -1.07 -6.87 -5.48
C VAL A 48 -0.66 -5.50 -6.02
N ARG A 49 -1.21 -5.10 -7.14
CA ARG A 49 -0.84 -3.83 -7.74
C ARG A 49 -1.38 -2.66 -6.91
N ARG A 50 -0.74 -1.51 -7.04
CA ARG A 50 -1.24 -0.28 -6.41
C ARG A 50 -2.65 0.03 -6.93
N GLU A 51 -3.52 0.44 -6.03
CA GLU A 51 -4.85 0.88 -6.40
C GLU A 51 -4.76 2.20 -7.18
N THR A 52 -5.62 2.34 -8.18
CA THR A 52 -5.74 3.57 -8.96
C THR A 52 -7.01 4.32 -8.58
N GLU A 53 -7.13 5.56 -9.02
CA GLU A 53 -8.38 6.31 -8.83
C GLU A 53 -9.55 5.64 -9.52
N GLU A 54 -9.33 5.05 -10.69
CA GLU A 54 -10.37 4.29 -11.39
C GLU A 54 -10.85 3.11 -10.58
N ASP A 55 -9.96 2.44 -9.86
CA ASP A 55 -10.37 1.35 -8.96
C ASP A 55 -11.34 1.84 -7.89
N MET A 56 -11.09 3.01 -7.32
CA MET A 56 -11.95 3.59 -6.29
C MET A 56 -13.31 3.98 -6.84
N LEU A 57 -13.37 4.36 -8.11
CA LEU A 57 -14.59 4.81 -8.76
C LEU A 57 -15.33 3.69 -9.49
N ALA A 58 -14.83 2.47 -9.44
CA ALA A 58 -15.36 1.35 -10.23
C ALA A 58 -16.84 1.03 -9.94
N ARG A 59 -17.32 1.35 -8.72
CA ARG A 59 -18.71 1.12 -8.33
C ARG A 59 -19.60 2.32 -8.58
N ASP A 60 -19.03 3.42 -9.01
CA ASP A 60 -19.75 4.66 -9.24
C ASP A 60 -20.33 4.62 -10.65
N LEU A 61 -21.61 4.79 -10.77
CA LEU A 61 -22.32 4.73 -12.06
C LEU A 61 -22.52 6.11 -12.69
N GLY A 62 -22.02 7.15 -12.03
CA GLY A 62 -22.22 8.51 -12.49
C GLY A 62 -23.54 9.09 -12.00
N LEU A 63 -23.71 10.38 -12.25
CA LEU A 63 -24.89 11.13 -11.76
C LEU A 63 -26.00 11.24 -12.79
N ILE A 64 -25.80 10.71 -13.96
CA ILE A 64 -26.78 10.90 -15.04
C ILE A 64 -27.31 9.57 -15.46
#